data_36f50bfed8b0c65693449eaae4d5ec50
#
_entry.id   36f50bfed8b0c65693449eaae4d5ec50
#
_cell.length_a   1.000
_cell.length_b   1.000
_cell.length_c   1.000
_cell.angle_alpha   90.00
_cell.angle_beta   90.00
_cell.angle_gamma   90.00
#
_symmetry.space_group_name_H-M   'P 1'
#
loop_
_entity.id
_entity.type
_entity.pdbx_description
1 polymer ?
#
loop_
_entity_poly.entity_id
_entity_poly.type
_entity_poly.pdbx_seq_one_letter_code
_entity_poly.pdbx_strand_id
1 'polypeptide(L)'
;MITRPVLLGVVLVLLATPLSAQEHNRLNATERAAGWQLLFDGNSLTGWRGYNSESMPTGWSAENGMLIRTGPGGDIITEQQFADFELSLEWLVGPSGNSGVLFRAVEGQEEVYHGAPEMQILDDAGHADGRSPLTSAGSNYGLHGVPRGIVKSAGEWNTSRIVVVNNQVEHWLNGDKVVEYELGSADWAQRVANSKFAQWPAYGRASRGHIGIQDHGDRVSFRNLKIREIN
;
A
#
# COMPACT_ATOMS: atom_id res chain seq x y z
N MET A 1 -16.02 -76.72 16.48
CA MET A 1 -16.08 -75.75 15.38
C MET A 1 -15.94 -74.38 16.00
N ILE A 2 -14.79 -73.75 15.84
CA ILE A 2 -14.48 -72.39 16.38
C ILE A 2 -14.50 -71.46 15.19
N THR A 3 -15.53 -70.59 15.07
CA THR A 3 -15.65 -69.57 14.07
C THR A 3 -14.84 -68.33 14.50
N ARG A 4 -13.86 -67.94 13.71
CA ARG A 4 -13.10 -66.69 13.88
C ARG A 4 -13.81 -65.53 13.23
N PRO A 5 -13.94 -64.35 13.88
CA PRO A 5 -14.50 -63.17 13.23
C PRO A 5 -13.45 -62.55 12.30
N VAL A 6 -13.86 -62.20 11.08
CA VAL A 6 -13.09 -61.39 10.11
C VAL A 6 -13.30 -59.92 10.46
N LEU A 7 -12.25 -59.24 10.93
CA LEU A 7 -12.26 -57.78 11.07
C LEU A 7 -12.06 -57.12 9.70
N LEU A 8 -13.05 -56.45 9.17
CA LEU A 8 -12.94 -55.59 8.00
C LEU A 8 -12.34 -54.24 8.45
N GLY A 9 -11.08 -54.01 8.11
CA GLY A 9 -10.45 -52.72 8.35
C GLY A 9 -10.93 -51.72 7.31
N VAL A 10 -11.61 -50.64 7.75
CA VAL A 10 -11.94 -49.48 6.90
C VAL A 10 -10.72 -48.58 6.80
N VAL A 11 -10.10 -48.54 5.64
CA VAL A 11 -9.04 -47.59 5.32
C VAL A 11 -9.67 -46.24 4.97
N LEU A 12 -9.55 -45.29 5.87
CA LEU A 12 -9.97 -43.89 5.64
C LEU A 12 -8.89 -43.20 4.79
N VAL A 13 -9.14 -43.05 3.51
CA VAL A 13 -8.27 -42.25 2.60
C VAL A 13 -8.59 -40.78 2.84
N LEU A 14 -7.75 -40.09 3.61
CA LEU A 14 -7.78 -38.62 3.71
C LEU A 14 -7.28 -38.04 2.39
N LEU A 15 -8.21 -37.56 1.56
CA LEU A 15 -7.89 -36.72 0.39
C LEU A 15 -7.39 -35.37 0.90
N ALA A 16 -6.06 -35.17 0.91
CA ALA A 16 -5.48 -33.86 1.11
C ALA A 16 -5.86 -32.99 -0.09
N THR A 17 -6.77 -32.04 0.10
CA THR A 17 -7.01 -30.97 -0.87
C THR A 17 -5.72 -30.17 -1.01
N PRO A 18 -5.17 -29.98 -2.24
CA PRO A 18 -4.01 -29.11 -2.40
C PRO A 18 -4.38 -27.71 -1.91
N LEU A 19 -3.59 -27.18 -0.98
CA LEU A 19 -3.66 -25.78 -0.59
C LEU A 19 -3.36 -24.99 -1.87
N SER A 20 -4.39 -24.37 -2.48
CA SER A 20 -4.20 -23.53 -3.66
C SER A 20 -3.21 -22.46 -3.28
N ALA A 21 -2.04 -22.45 -3.92
CA ALA A 21 -1.11 -21.35 -3.79
C ALA A 21 -1.89 -20.06 -4.10
N GLN A 22 -1.87 -19.10 -3.18
CA GLN A 22 -2.57 -17.84 -3.37
C GLN A 22 -1.97 -17.15 -4.58
N GLU A 23 -2.73 -17.11 -5.68
CA GLU A 23 -2.30 -16.42 -6.90
C GLU A 23 -2.32 -14.92 -6.63
N HIS A 24 -1.14 -14.29 -6.69
CA HIS A 24 -1.02 -12.83 -6.54
C HIS A 24 -1.39 -12.10 -7.82
N ASN A 25 -1.71 -10.80 -7.71
CA ASN A 25 -2.02 -9.89 -8.81
C ASN A 25 -3.17 -10.37 -9.69
N ARG A 26 -4.20 -10.94 -9.05
CA ARG A 26 -5.43 -11.39 -9.71
C ARG A 26 -6.65 -10.96 -8.92
N LEU A 27 -7.69 -10.58 -9.64
CA LEU A 27 -8.99 -10.31 -9.05
C LEU A 27 -9.84 -11.56 -9.10
N ASN A 28 -10.46 -11.91 -7.99
CA ASN A 28 -11.50 -12.94 -7.99
C ASN A 28 -12.83 -12.40 -8.59
N ALA A 29 -13.83 -13.25 -8.74
CA ALA A 29 -15.10 -12.87 -9.36
C ALA A 29 -15.86 -11.80 -8.54
N THR A 30 -15.79 -11.88 -7.22
CA THR A 30 -16.44 -10.91 -6.30
C THR A 30 -15.77 -9.54 -6.40
N GLU A 31 -14.45 -9.49 -6.44
CA GLU A 31 -13.70 -8.24 -6.59
C GLU A 31 -14.00 -7.57 -7.92
N ARG A 32 -14.01 -8.33 -9.03
CA ARG A 32 -14.41 -7.78 -10.34
C ARG A 32 -15.82 -7.22 -10.34
N ALA A 33 -16.76 -7.94 -9.75
CA ALA A 33 -18.14 -7.49 -9.63
C ALA A 33 -18.29 -6.25 -8.74
N ALA A 34 -17.41 -6.07 -7.76
CA ALA A 34 -17.34 -4.90 -6.88
C ALA A 34 -16.55 -3.71 -7.48
N GLY A 35 -16.13 -3.79 -8.74
CA GLY A 35 -15.45 -2.70 -9.46
C GLY A 35 -13.96 -2.56 -9.17
N TRP A 36 -13.32 -3.55 -8.54
CA TRP A 36 -11.87 -3.55 -8.37
C TRP A 36 -11.16 -3.68 -9.71
N GLN A 37 -10.07 -2.95 -9.87
CA GLN A 37 -9.11 -3.05 -10.96
C GLN A 37 -7.69 -3.22 -10.41
N LEU A 38 -6.84 -3.94 -11.13
CA LEU A 38 -5.44 -4.07 -10.78
C LEU A 38 -4.69 -2.80 -11.22
N LEU A 39 -3.85 -2.28 -10.34
CA LEU A 39 -2.84 -1.26 -10.67
C LEU A 39 -1.50 -1.91 -11.07
N PHE A 40 -1.34 -3.22 -10.80
CA PHE A 40 -0.18 -3.99 -11.18
C PHE A 40 -0.60 -5.44 -11.50
N ASP A 41 -0.24 -5.91 -12.69
CA ASP A 41 -0.63 -7.22 -13.21
C ASP A 41 0.37 -8.35 -12.85
N GLY A 42 1.46 -8.01 -12.16
CA GLY A 42 2.54 -8.94 -11.79
C GLY A 42 3.63 -9.10 -12.85
N ASN A 43 3.49 -8.53 -14.05
CA ASN A 43 4.38 -8.75 -15.17
C ASN A 43 4.95 -7.46 -15.78
N SER A 44 4.20 -6.38 -15.74
CA SER A 44 4.58 -5.12 -16.40
C SER A 44 4.31 -3.91 -15.50
N LEU A 45 5.01 -2.80 -15.79
CA LEU A 45 4.79 -1.50 -15.17
C LEU A 45 3.85 -0.61 -15.99
N THR A 46 3.07 -1.22 -16.90
CA THR A 46 2.06 -0.51 -17.69
C THR A 46 1.05 0.16 -16.77
N GLY A 47 0.71 1.42 -17.06
CA GLY A 47 -0.15 2.24 -16.21
C GLY A 47 0.59 3.01 -15.10
N TRP A 48 1.94 2.90 -15.06
CA TRP A 48 2.82 3.65 -14.18
C TRP A 48 3.85 4.46 -14.97
N ARG A 49 4.25 5.59 -14.42
CA ARG A 49 5.34 6.44 -14.93
C ARG A 49 6.02 7.18 -13.79
N GLY A 50 7.14 7.83 -14.07
CA GLY A 50 7.79 8.71 -13.09
C GLY A 50 6.95 9.94 -12.76
N TYR A 51 7.07 10.44 -11.54
CA TYR A 51 6.51 11.72 -11.16
C TYR A 51 7.18 12.85 -11.96
N ASN A 52 6.40 13.79 -12.49
CA ASN A 52 6.86 14.84 -13.42
C ASN A 52 7.61 14.29 -14.66
N SER A 53 7.31 13.07 -15.11
CA SER A 53 7.96 12.40 -16.24
C SER A 53 6.94 11.61 -17.06
N GLU A 54 7.14 11.58 -18.38
CA GLU A 54 6.33 10.76 -19.30
C GLU A 54 6.81 9.30 -19.38
N SER A 55 7.97 8.98 -18.79
CA SER A 55 8.57 7.65 -18.87
C SER A 55 8.74 7.03 -17.49
N MET A 56 8.79 5.69 -17.47
CA MET A 56 9.07 4.92 -16.27
C MET A 56 10.56 5.03 -15.91
N PRO A 57 10.93 5.35 -14.65
CA PRO A 57 12.32 5.41 -14.22
C PRO A 57 12.95 4.00 -14.22
N THR A 58 14.25 3.93 -14.55
CA THR A 58 15.01 2.67 -14.60
C THR A 58 15.21 2.00 -13.23
N GLY A 59 14.99 2.75 -12.15
CA GLY A 59 15.08 2.23 -10.77
C GLY A 59 13.91 1.35 -10.33
N TRP A 60 12.91 1.14 -11.19
CA TRP A 60 11.74 0.31 -10.91
C TRP A 60 11.63 -0.82 -11.90
N SER A 61 11.25 -2.00 -11.44
CA SER A 61 11.07 -3.19 -12.29
C SER A 61 9.88 -4.04 -11.85
N ALA A 62 9.41 -4.88 -12.76
CA ALA A 62 8.47 -5.96 -12.50
C ALA A 62 9.24 -7.28 -12.49
N GLU A 63 9.40 -7.93 -11.35
CA GLU A 63 10.17 -9.16 -11.19
C GLU A 63 9.44 -10.14 -10.27
N ASN A 64 9.31 -11.39 -10.68
CA ASN A 64 8.73 -12.46 -9.87
C ASN A 64 7.33 -12.14 -9.31
N GLY A 65 6.49 -11.45 -10.09
CA GLY A 65 5.15 -11.03 -9.64
C GLY A 65 5.15 -9.85 -8.67
N MET A 66 6.25 -9.11 -8.56
CA MET A 66 6.39 -7.96 -7.67
C MET A 66 6.77 -6.72 -8.47
N LEU A 67 6.23 -5.56 -8.08
CA LEU A 67 6.72 -4.25 -8.45
C LEU A 67 7.81 -3.90 -7.45
N ILE A 68 9.03 -3.65 -7.90
CA ILE A 68 10.20 -3.53 -7.03
C ILE A 68 10.98 -2.26 -7.36
N ARG A 69 11.35 -1.53 -6.31
CA ARG A 69 12.40 -0.52 -6.43
C ARG A 69 13.77 -1.21 -6.35
N THR A 70 14.54 -1.15 -7.43
CA THR A 70 15.83 -1.83 -7.61
C THR A 70 17.02 -0.88 -7.65
N GLY A 71 16.78 0.41 -7.86
CA GLY A 71 17.81 1.43 -7.96
C GLY A 71 17.23 2.85 -7.93
N PRO A 72 18.05 3.90 -8.00
CA PRO A 72 17.58 5.27 -8.00
C PRO A 72 16.75 5.56 -9.25
N GLY A 73 15.71 6.37 -9.13
CA GLY A 73 14.86 6.73 -10.25
C GLY A 73 13.77 7.75 -9.91
N GLY A 74 13.58 8.04 -8.64
CA GLY A 74 12.51 8.91 -8.14
C GLY A 74 11.17 8.19 -8.02
N ASP A 75 10.19 8.93 -7.53
CA ASP A 75 8.85 8.45 -7.27
C ASP A 75 8.12 8.08 -8.55
N ILE A 76 7.24 7.08 -8.45
CA ILE A 76 6.36 6.67 -9.55
C ILE A 76 4.92 6.98 -9.21
N ILE A 77 4.12 7.27 -10.24
CA ILE A 77 2.70 7.54 -10.12
C ILE A 77 1.90 6.72 -11.13
N THR A 78 0.64 6.44 -10.82
CA THR A 78 -0.30 5.86 -11.80
C THR A 78 -0.58 6.86 -12.92
N GLU A 79 -0.79 6.41 -14.17
CA GLU A 79 -1.28 7.27 -15.24
C GLU A 79 -2.71 7.74 -14.97
N GLN A 80 -3.54 6.86 -14.42
CA GLN A 80 -4.91 7.18 -14.02
C GLN A 80 -4.94 7.99 -12.72
N GLN A 81 -5.92 8.87 -12.59
CA GLN A 81 -6.19 9.65 -11.39
C GLN A 81 -7.48 9.19 -10.72
N PHE A 82 -7.53 9.31 -9.40
CA PHE A 82 -8.64 8.88 -8.55
C PHE A 82 -9.08 10.00 -7.62
N ALA A 83 -10.39 10.12 -7.37
CA ALA A 83 -10.99 11.06 -6.41
C ALA A 83 -11.36 10.32 -5.12
N ASP A 84 -12.47 9.61 -5.14
CA ASP A 84 -12.93 8.75 -4.06
C ASP A 84 -12.65 7.30 -4.42
N PHE A 85 -11.96 6.58 -3.55
CA PHE A 85 -11.46 5.25 -3.86
C PHE A 85 -11.19 4.40 -2.62
N GLU A 86 -11.07 3.11 -2.84
CA GLU A 86 -10.43 2.16 -1.92
C GLU A 86 -9.25 1.53 -2.64
N LEU A 87 -8.05 1.74 -2.10
CA LEU A 87 -6.79 1.14 -2.53
C LEU A 87 -6.39 0.02 -1.58
N SER A 88 -5.94 -1.11 -2.10
CA SER A 88 -5.40 -2.21 -1.31
C SER A 88 -4.10 -2.71 -1.95
N LEU A 89 -3.10 -2.98 -1.13
CA LEU A 89 -1.79 -3.47 -1.58
C LEU A 89 -1.10 -4.29 -0.49
N GLU A 90 -0.15 -5.10 -0.92
CA GLU A 90 0.82 -5.73 -0.04
C GLU A 90 2.21 -5.17 -0.32
N TRP A 91 3.00 -5.00 0.75
CA TRP A 91 4.35 -4.47 0.65
C TRP A 91 5.33 -5.19 1.58
N LEU A 92 6.59 -5.16 1.21
CA LEU A 92 7.71 -5.73 1.96
C LEU A 92 8.91 -4.79 1.85
N VAL A 93 9.50 -4.46 2.99
CA VAL A 93 10.76 -3.71 3.09
C VAL A 93 11.86 -4.57 3.74
N GLY A 94 13.10 -4.28 3.42
CA GLY A 94 14.26 -4.83 4.11
C GLY A 94 14.53 -4.13 5.46
N PRO A 95 15.59 -4.55 6.18
CA PRO A 95 16.02 -3.87 7.41
C PRO A 95 16.27 -2.37 7.16
N SER A 96 15.72 -1.52 8.03
CA SER A 96 15.72 -0.06 7.94
C SER A 96 15.06 0.51 6.68
N GLY A 97 14.30 -0.30 5.91
CA GLY A 97 13.68 0.13 4.66
C GLY A 97 12.57 1.15 4.86
N ASN A 98 12.50 2.10 3.93
CA ASN A 98 11.54 3.21 3.91
C ASN A 98 10.97 3.40 2.49
N SER A 99 9.69 3.69 2.43
CA SER A 99 8.90 4.07 1.25
C SER A 99 7.60 4.72 1.72
N GLY A 100 6.71 5.07 0.79
CA GLY A 100 5.40 5.63 1.10
C GLY A 100 4.40 5.38 -0.01
N VAL A 101 3.12 5.34 0.33
CA VAL A 101 2.02 5.38 -0.62
C VAL A 101 1.37 6.75 -0.55
N LEU A 102 1.50 7.51 -1.64
CA LEU A 102 0.93 8.84 -1.77
C LEU A 102 -0.38 8.75 -2.56
N PHE A 103 -1.32 9.62 -2.27
CA PHE A 103 -2.60 9.63 -2.97
C PHE A 103 -3.07 11.05 -3.27
N ARG A 104 -3.94 11.17 -4.26
CA ARG A 104 -4.34 12.44 -4.87
C ARG A 104 -3.13 13.31 -5.24
N ALA A 105 -2.04 12.66 -5.68
CA ALA A 105 -0.84 13.34 -6.12
C ALA A 105 -1.12 14.13 -7.41
N VAL A 106 -0.66 15.38 -7.44
CA VAL A 106 -0.71 16.24 -8.62
C VAL A 106 0.69 16.66 -9.00
N GLU A 107 0.96 16.75 -10.28
CA GLU A 107 2.26 17.15 -10.81
C GLU A 107 2.49 18.65 -10.71
N GLY A 108 3.74 19.08 -10.99
CA GLY A 108 4.14 20.48 -10.98
C GLY A 108 4.70 20.96 -9.64
N GLN A 109 4.76 20.12 -8.62
CA GLN A 109 5.59 20.34 -7.43
C GLN A 109 6.97 19.74 -7.66
N GLU A 110 7.99 20.20 -6.93
CA GLU A 110 9.34 19.64 -7.00
C GLU A 110 9.36 18.15 -6.60
N GLU A 111 8.69 17.82 -5.50
CA GLU A 111 8.54 16.46 -4.99
C GLU A 111 7.07 16.11 -4.83
N VAL A 112 6.72 14.84 -4.96
CA VAL A 112 5.32 14.36 -4.87
C VAL A 112 4.70 14.66 -3.51
N TYR A 113 5.47 14.52 -2.42
CA TYR A 113 5.00 14.79 -1.04
C TYR A 113 4.83 16.28 -0.72
N HIS A 114 5.22 17.21 -1.61
CA HIS A 114 4.90 18.63 -1.46
C HIS A 114 3.42 18.92 -1.71
N GLY A 115 2.71 18.01 -2.38
CA GLY A 115 1.29 18.15 -2.68
C GLY A 115 0.39 17.05 -2.13
N ALA A 116 0.93 15.85 -1.97
CA ALA A 116 0.16 14.64 -1.67
C ALA A 116 0.33 14.15 -0.22
N PRO A 117 -0.76 13.80 0.48
CA PRO A 117 -0.68 13.03 1.72
C PRO A 117 -0.07 11.65 1.50
N GLU A 118 0.57 11.13 2.54
CA GLU A 118 1.34 9.88 2.47
C GLU A 118 0.93 8.92 3.59
N MET A 119 0.62 7.67 3.23
CA MET A 119 0.64 6.55 4.16
C MET A 119 2.04 5.97 4.21
N GLN A 120 2.69 6.08 5.37
CA GLN A 120 4.07 5.63 5.58
C GLN A 120 4.22 4.12 5.42
N ILE A 121 5.30 3.70 4.76
CA ILE A 121 5.79 2.32 4.63
C ILE A 121 7.19 2.26 5.22
N LEU A 122 7.37 1.48 6.31
CA LEU A 122 8.60 1.54 7.11
C LEU A 122 8.90 0.23 7.82
N ASP A 123 10.18 -0.07 7.99
CA ASP A 123 10.64 -0.95 9.06
C ASP A 123 10.75 -0.14 10.37
N ASP A 124 9.71 -0.15 11.18
CA ASP A 124 9.66 0.63 12.44
C ASP A 124 10.76 0.26 13.42
N ALA A 125 11.25 -0.97 13.39
CA ALA A 125 12.29 -1.44 14.31
C ALA A 125 13.68 -0.96 13.92
N GLY A 126 13.97 -0.90 12.62
CA GLY A 126 15.30 -0.57 12.10
C GLY A 126 15.48 0.90 11.70
N HIS A 127 14.42 1.60 11.33
CA HIS A 127 14.50 2.98 10.86
C HIS A 127 14.28 4.01 11.98
N ALA A 128 14.94 5.16 11.88
CA ALA A 128 14.82 6.24 12.88
C ALA A 128 13.40 6.78 13.04
N ASP A 129 12.64 6.88 11.95
CA ASP A 129 11.26 7.36 11.91
C ASP A 129 10.29 6.45 12.69
N GLY A 130 10.58 5.16 12.82
CA GLY A 130 9.79 4.22 13.62
C GLY A 130 9.76 4.52 15.13
N ARG A 131 10.59 5.46 15.60
CA ARG A 131 10.59 5.90 17.00
C ARG A 131 9.40 6.79 17.35
N SER A 132 8.78 7.43 16.35
CA SER A 132 7.64 8.33 16.52
C SER A 132 6.38 7.71 15.91
N PRO A 133 5.25 7.66 16.63
CA PRO A 133 3.97 7.25 16.04
C PRO A 133 3.55 8.07 14.82
N LEU A 134 3.99 9.33 14.73
CA LEU A 134 3.65 10.24 13.62
C LEU A 134 4.37 9.88 12.32
N THR A 135 5.44 9.08 12.38
CA THR A 135 6.27 8.73 11.23
C THR A 135 6.47 7.22 11.08
N SER A 136 5.81 6.40 11.94
CA SER A 136 5.79 4.94 11.86
C SER A 136 4.92 4.44 10.70
N ALA A 137 5.11 3.18 10.30
CA ALA A 137 4.34 2.52 9.24
C ALA A 137 2.83 2.65 9.45
N GLY A 138 2.11 3.03 8.40
CA GLY A 138 0.66 3.24 8.42
C GLY A 138 0.22 4.66 8.80
N SER A 139 1.10 5.50 9.37
CA SER A 139 0.77 6.90 9.71
C SER A 139 0.39 7.72 8.48
N ASN A 140 -0.42 8.77 8.67
CA ASN A 140 -0.39 9.90 7.75
C ASN A 140 0.82 10.74 8.14
N TYR A 141 1.90 10.54 7.39
CA TYR A 141 3.26 10.94 7.73
C TYR A 141 3.34 12.37 8.30
N GLY A 142 3.87 12.45 9.52
CA GLY A 142 4.08 13.73 10.21
C GLY A 142 2.83 14.43 10.73
N LEU A 143 1.62 13.91 10.49
CA LEU A 143 0.35 14.55 10.85
C LEU A 143 -0.52 13.70 11.79
N HIS A 144 -0.76 12.43 11.48
CA HIS A 144 -1.60 11.53 12.29
C HIS A 144 -0.84 10.26 12.61
N GLY A 145 -0.65 10.03 13.91
CA GLY A 145 0.13 8.89 14.40
C GLY A 145 -0.67 7.59 14.49
N VAL A 146 0.05 6.49 14.58
CA VAL A 146 -0.50 5.13 14.64
C VAL A 146 -0.20 4.45 15.97
N PRO A 147 -1.01 3.44 16.38
CA PRO A 147 -0.65 2.54 17.47
C PRO A 147 0.63 1.75 17.11
N ARG A 148 1.41 1.39 18.13
CA ARG A 148 2.63 0.59 17.95
C ARG A 148 2.32 -0.90 17.82
N GLY A 149 3.22 -1.64 17.15
CA GLY A 149 3.21 -3.10 17.15
C GLY A 149 2.25 -3.74 16.14
N ILE A 150 1.73 -2.99 15.18
CA ILE A 150 0.84 -3.50 14.12
C ILE A 150 1.64 -3.91 12.88
N VAL A 151 2.71 -3.18 12.56
CA VAL A 151 3.60 -3.52 11.45
C VAL A 151 4.37 -4.81 11.75
N LYS A 152 4.53 -5.66 10.73
CA LYS A 152 5.37 -6.87 10.80
C LYS A 152 6.84 -6.51 10.59
N SER A 153 7.72 -7.42 10.98
CA SER A 153 9.18 -7.24 10.87
C SER A 153 9.64 -7.08 9.43
N ALA A 154 10.78 -6.44 9.25
CA ALA A 154 11.47 -6.38 7.96
C ALA A 154 11.61 -7.78 7.34
N GLY A 155 11.35 -7.90 6.04
CA GLY A 155 11.33 -9.16 5.31
C GLY A 155 9.98 -9.90 5.35
N GLU A 156 8.98 -9.40 6.06
CA GLU A 156 7.63 -9.95 6.08
C GLU A 156 6.65 -9.08 5.27
N TRP A 157 5.67 -9.72 4.61
CA TRP A 157 4.64 -9.02 3.86
C TRP A 157 3.61 -8.38 4.79
N ASN A 158 3.43 -7.07 4.65
CA ASN A 158 2.37 -6.29 5.26
C ASN A 158 1.26 -6.00 4.25
N THR A 159 0.05 -5.79 4.74
CA THR A 159 -1.12 -5.37 3.95
C THR A 159 -1.51 -3.96 4.34
N SER A 160 -1.62 -3.07 3.37
CA SER A 160 -2.16 -1.72 3.56
C SER A 160 -3.44 -1.52 2.77
N ARG A 161 -4.34 -0.70 3.33
CA ARG A 161 -5.55 -0.24 2.67
C ARG A 161 -5.76 1.24 2.98
N ILE A 162 -6.05 2.02 1.94
CA ILE A 162 -6.40 3.44 2.05
C ILE A 162 -7.82 3.60 1.50
N VAL A 163 -8.71 4.19 2.27
CA VAL A 163 -10.07 4.53 1.85
C VAL A 163 -10.21 6.04 1.85
N VAL A 164 -10.65 6.61 0.75
CA VAL A 164 -10.94 8.04 0.62
C VAL A 164 -12.35 8.21 0.08
N VAL A 165 -13.22 8.83 0.85
CA VAL A 165 -14.63 9.10 0.48
C VAL A 165 -15.00 10.50 0.97
N ASN A 166 -15.37 11.42 0.08
CA ASN A 166 -15.77 12.78 0.44
C ASN A 166 -14.79 13.47 1.41
N ASN A 167 -13.48 13.34 1.16
CA ASN A 167 -12.39 13.82 2.00
C ASN A 167 -12.18 13.09 3.35
N GLN A 168 -13.05 12.18 3.76
CA GLN A 168 -12.76 11.25 4.85
C GLN A 168 -11.73 10.24 4.40
N VAL A 169 -10.67 10.08 5.19
CA VAL A 169 -9.55 9.19 4.88
C VAL A 169 -9.36 8.20 6.01
N GLU A 170 -9.23 6.92 5.66
CA GLU A 170 -8.85 5.87 6.59
C GLU A 170 -7.57 5.20 6.10
N HIS A 171 -6.61 4.97 7.00
CA HIS A 171 -5.50 4.05 6.79
C HIS A 171 -5.71 2.77 7.59
N TRP A 172 -5.47 1.66 6.93
CA TRP A 172 -5.55 0.32 7.52
C TRP A 172 -4.22 -0.40 7.32
N LEU A 173 -3.69 -1.02 8.37
CA LEU A 173 -2.47 -1.80 8.34
C LEU A 173 -2.71 -3.17 8.96
N ASN A 174 -2.43 -4.24 8.21
CA ASN A 174 -2.59 -5.64 8.62
C ASN A 174 -4.00 -5.99 9.16
N GLY A 175 -5.04 -5.32 8.65
CA GLY A 175 -6.44 -5.53 9.02
C GLY A 175 -6.97 -4.57 10.09
N ASP A 176 -6.11 -3.81 10.76
CA ASP A 176 -6.50 -2.82 11.75
C ASP A 176 -6.61 -1.42 11.13
N LYS A 177 -7.69 -0.66 11.46
CA LYS A 177 -7.78 0.76 11.14
C LYS A 177 -6.87 1.53 12.10
N VAL A 178 -5.80 2.13 11.55
CA VAL A 178 -4.73 2.77 12.33
C VAL A 178 -4.83 4.28 12.36
N VAL A 179 -5.42 4.89 11.32
CA VAL A 179 -5.61 6.35 11.20
C VAL A 179 -6.95 6.65 10.56
N GLU A 180 -7.60 7.72 11.01
CA GLU A 180 -8.80 8.30 10.39
C GLU A 180 -8.73 9.82 10.50
N TYR A 181 -9.03 10.54 9.41
CA TYR A 181 -9.02 12.00 9.37
C TYR A 181 -9.82 12.55 8.20
N GLU A 182 -10.09 13.85 8.22
CA GLU A 182 -10.78 14.57 7.16
C GLU A 182 -9.87 15.63 6.54
N LEU A 183 -9.59 15.48 5.23
CA LEU A 183 -8.85 16.47 4.46
C LEU A 183 -9.60 17.80 4.41
N GLY A 184 -8.88 18.90 4.66
CA GLY A 184 -9.46 20.25 4.64
C GLY A 184 -10.26 20.63 5.89
N SER A 185 -10.38 19.75 6.90
CA SER A 185 -10.99 20.08 8.19
C SER A 185 -10.17 21.11 8.99
N ALA A 186 -10.74 21.67 10.05
CA ALA A 186 -10.01 22.56 10.94
C ALA A 186 -8.84 21.85 11.65
N ASP A 187 -9.01 20.57 12.06
CA ASP A 187 -7.93 19.76 12.63
C ASP A 187 -6.82 19.51 11.61
N TRP A 188 -7.16 19.15 10.37
CA TRP A 188 -6.20 19.03 9.27
C TRP A 188 -5.39 20.31 9.09
N ALA A 189 -6.08 21.45 8.96
CA ALA A 189 -5.42 22.74 8.75
C ALA A 189 -4.46 23.09 9.88
N GLN A 190 -4.84 22.82 11.13
CA GLN A 190 -3.98 23.06 12.29
C GLN A 190 -2.76 22.17 12.31
N ARG A 191 -2.91 20.86 11.99
CA ARG A 191 -1.79 19.91 11.92
C ARG A 191 -0.81 20.30 10.82
N VAL A 192 -1.31 20.60 9.61
CA VAL A 192 -0.49 21.08 8.50
C VAL A 192 0.29 22.33 8.89
N ALA A 193 -0.38 23.33 9.48
CA ALA A 193 0.26 24.58 9.90
C ALA A 193 1.38 24.39 10.96
N ASN A 194 1.30 23.32 11.78
CA ASN A 194 2.29 22.99 12.80
C ASN A 194 3.33 21.95 12.35
N SER A 195 3.37 21.62 11.06
CA SER A 195 4.25 20.60 10.49
C SER A 195 5.19 21.18 9.42
N LYS A 196 6.10 20.34 8.91
CA LYS A 196 6.94 20.69 7.76
C LYS A 196 6.12 21.06 6.51
N PHE A 197 4.89 20.58 6.40
CA PHE A 197 4.01 20.77 5.25
C PHE A 197 3.44 22.20 5.15
N ALA A 198 3.54 23.02 6.20
CA ALA A 198 3.10 24.43 6.19
C ALA A 198 3.75 25.25 5.07
N GLN A 199 4.95 24.87 4.64
CA GLN A 199 5.70 25.56 3.56
C GLN A 199 5.14 25.29 2.16
N TRP A 200 4.27 24.27 1.98
CA TRP A 200 3.70 23.91 0.68
C TRP A 200 2.20 24.19 0.63
N PRO A 201 1.77 25.30 0.01
CA PRO A 201 0.35 25.69 -0.02
C PRO A 201 -0.57 24.69 -0.75
N ALA A 202 -0.01 23.84 -1.63
CA ALA A 202 -0.75 22.83 -2.37
C ALA A 202 -1.01 21.54 -1.57
N TYR A 203 -0.35 21.35 -0.42
CA TYR A 203 -0.38 20.10 0.31
C TYR A 203 -1.80 19.68 0.74
N GLY A 204 -2.21 18.48 0.30
CA GLY A 204 -3.48 17.86 0.63
C GLY A 204 -4.73 18.58 0.11
N ARG A 205 -4.60 19.45 -0.91
CA ARG A 205 -5.72 20.24 -1.45
C ARG A 205 -6.36 19.66 -2.71
N ALA A 206 -5.71 18.70 -3.35
CA ALA A 206 -6.26 18.08 -4.54
C ALA A 206 -7.46 17.19 -4.21
N SER A 207 -8.55 17.35 -4.93
CA SER A 207 -9.75 16.50 -4.81
C SER A 207 -9.64 15.22 -5.65
N ARG A 208 -8.73 15.18 -6.63
CA ARG A 208 -8.43 14.07 -7.53
C ARG A 208 -6.94 14.11 -7.87
N GLY A 209 -6.33 12.95 -8.02
CA GLY A 209 -4.92 12.84 -8.41
C GLY A 209 -4.47 11.40 -8.53
N HIS A 210 -3.19 11.23 -8.79
CA HIS A 210 -2.55 9.94 -8.98
C HIS A 210 -2.34 9.21 -7.63
N ILE A 211 -2.19 7.89 -7.69
CA ILE A 211 -1.58 7.11 -6.63
C ILE A 211 -0.07 7.11 -6.87
N GLY A 212 0.71 7.44 -5.86
CA GLY A 212 2.17 7.47 -5.93
C GLY A 212 2.81 6.40 -5.05
N ILE A 213 4.02 5.96 -5.43
CA ILE A 213 4.90 5.15 -4.61
C ILE A 213 6.24 5.86 -4.52
N GLN A 214 6.70 6.05 -3.27
CA GLN A 214 7.92 6.81 -2.98
C GLN A 214 9.18 5.99 -3.20
N ASP A 215 10.19 6.60 -3.84
CA ASP A 215 11.58 6.18 -3.88
C ASP A 215 12.36 6.86 -2.74
N HIS A 216 12.46 6.21 -1.59
CA HIS A 216 13.26 6.72 -0.46
C HIS A 216 14.71 6.22 -0.46
N GLY A 217 15.15 5.51 -1.49
CA GLY A 217 16.51 4.99 -1.60
C GLY A 217 16.61 3.48 -1.28
N ASP A 218 15.66 2.92 -0.56
CA ASP A 218 15.68 1.53 -0.11
C ASP A 218 14.98 0.59 -1.08
N ARG A 219 15.35 -0.69 -1.01
CA ARG A 219 14.64 -1.74 -1.74
C ARG A 219 13.29 -1.99 -1.09
N VAL A 220 12.22 -1.80 -1.84
CA VAL A 220 10.85 -2.11 -1.45
C VAL A 220 10.18 -2.95 -2.54
N SER A 221 9.32 -3.87 -2.15
CA SER A 221 8.57 -4.73 -3.05
C SER A 221 7.07 -4.59 -2.78
N PHE A 222 6.29 -4.53 -3.86
CA PHE A 222 4.84 -4.43 -3.81
C PHE A 222 4.20 -5.53 -4.66
N ARG A 223 3.01 -6.00 -4.24
CA ARG A 223 2.16 -6.90 -5.00
C ARG A 223 0.70 -6.72 -4.61
N ASN A 224 -0.22 -7.34 -5.34
CA ASN A 224 -1.67 -7.25 -5.09
C ASN A 224 -2.19 -5.80 -5.03
N LEU A 225 -1.54 -4.90 -5.81
CA LEU A 225 -1.97 -3.52 -5.93
C LEU A 225 -3.28 -3.46 -6.72
N LYS A 226 -4.35 -3.10 -6.07
CA LYS A 226 -5.68 -2.99 -6.67
C LYS A 226 -6.44 -1.81 -6.07
N ILE A 227 -7.29 -1.20 -6.88
CA ILE A 227 -8.09 -0.05 -6.51
C ILE A 227 -9.53 -0.23 -7.01
N ARG A 228 -10.49 0.37 -6.32
CA ARG A 228 -11.84 0.60 -6.86
C ARG A 228 -12.26 2.03 -6.62
N GLU A 229 -12.91 2.64 -7.58
CA GLU A 229 -13.55 3.94 -7.40
C GLU A 229 -14.83 3.77 -6.59
N ILE A 230 -15.12 4.73 -5.71
CA ILE A 230 -16.33 4.80 -4.90
C ILE A 230 -17.16 5.94 -5.46
N ASN A 231 -18.39 5.63 -5.93
CA ASN A 231 -19.32 6.58 -6.53
C ASN A 231 -20.40 7.00 -5.52
#